data_4de3a1170e9a91bf398ba787ea7b3934
#
_entry.id   4de3a1170e9a91bf398ba787ea7b3934
#
_cell.length_a   1.000
_cell.length_b   1.000
_cell.length_c   1.000
_cell.angle_alpha   90.00
_cell.angle_beta   90.00
_cell.angle_gamma   90.00
#
_symmetry.space_group_name_H-M   'P 1'
#
loop_
_entity.id
_entity.type
_entity.pdbx_description
1 polymer ?
#
loop_
_entity_poly.entity_id
_entity_poly.type
_entity_poly.pdbx_seq_one_letter_code
_entity_poly.pdbx_strand_id
1 'polypeptide(L)'
;GSSEAAARYIRRRFGPGDAVLCFAEELPLYDGCNPTAYGSENDVRTLSAGLFAALRDLDRPDIRTIYARCPEGGGVAYAVGNRLKKAAAFRVVDAEHEA
;
A
#
# COMPACT_ATOMS: atom_id res chain seq x y z
N GLY A 1 -6.58 7.61 13.46
CA GLY A 1 -6.50 8.33 12.21
C GLY A 1 -6.77 7.46 11.01
N SER A 2 -6.48 7.98 9.83
CA SER A 2 -6.77 7.23 8.60
C SER A 2 -5.90 5.97 8.46
N SER A 3 -4.69 5.96 9.01
CA SER A 3 -3.85 4.78 8.97
C SER A 3 -4.46 3.62 9.74
N GLU A 4 -5.01 3.89 10.92
CA GLU A 4 -5.67 2.87 11.73
C GLU A 4 -6.96 2.37 11.08
N ALA A 5 -7.72 3.28 10.47
CA ALA A 5 -8.95 2.90 9.76
C ALA A 5 -8.63 1.99 8.56
N ALA A 6 -7.58 2.34 7.79
CA ALA A 6 -7.15 1.50 6.68
C ALA A 6 -6.69 0.13 7.16
N ALA A 7 -5.96 0.08 8.27
CA ALA A 7 -5.49 -1.19 8.82
C ALA A 7 -6.66 -2.08 9.22
N ARG A 8 -7.69 -1.51 9.85
CA ARG A 8 -8.89 -2.27 10.21
C ARG A 8 -9.58 -2.82 8.97
N TYR A 9 -9.70 -2.01 7.94
CA TYR A 9 -10.31 -2.42 6.68
C TYR A 9 -9.56 -3.59 6.05
N ILE A 10 -8.23 -3.44 5.94
CA ILE A 10 -7.38 -4.44 5.29
C ILE A 10 -7.37 -5.73 6.10
N ARG A 11 -7.23 -5.65 7.42
CA ARG A 11 -7.16 -6.84 8.27
C ARG A 11 -8.42 -7.68 8.21
N ARG A 12 -9.58 -7.05 8.03
CA ARG A 12 -10.83 -7.79 7.89
C ARG A 12 -10.87 -8.63 6.62
N ARG A 13 -10.18 -8.19 5.58
CA ARG A 13 -10.23 -8.81 4.27
C ARG A 13 -9.01 -9.67 3.95
N PHE A 14 -7.97 -9.51 4.75
CA PHE A 14 -6.69 -10.17 4.49
C PHE A 14 -6.84 -11.69 4.63
N GLY A 15 -6.27 -12.40 3.66
CA GLY A 15 -6.29 -13.85 3.65
C GLY A 15 -5.07 -14.42 2.92
N PRO A 16 -5.03 -15.74 2.75
CA PRO A 16 -3.91 -16.39 2.07
C PRO A 16 -3.72 -15.84 0.65
N GLY A 17 -2.48 -15.56 0.29
CA GLY A 17 -2.15 -14.99 -1.01
C GLY A 17 -2.22 -13.48 -1.07
N ASP A 18 -2.54 -12.83 0.03
CA ASP A 18 -2.60 -11.37 0.09
C ASP A 18 -1.30 -10.79 0.66
N ALA A 19 -1.02 -9.55 0.32
CA ALA A 19 0.09 -8.78 0.84
C ALA A 19 -0.34 -7.34 1.05
N VAL A 20 0.45 -6.58 1.81
CA VAL A 20 0.18 -5.17 2.06
C VAL A 20 1.36 -4.35 1.61
N LEU A 21 1.12 -3.29 0.85
CA LEU A 21 2.11 -2.29 0.51
C LEU A 21 1.75 -1.01 1.26
N CYS A 22 2.59 -0.60 2.18
CA CYS A 22 2.26 0.47 3.10
C CYS A 22 3.40 1.49 3.25
N PHE A 23 3.14 2.51 4.04
CA PHE A 23 4.19 3.46 4.43
C PHE A 23 5.03 2.88 5.56
N ALA A 24 6.29 3.31 5.65
CA ALA A 24 7.20 2.81 6.69
C ALA A 24 6.62 3.00 8.09
N GLU A 25 5.93 4.11 8.32
CA GLU A 25 5.32 4.42 9.61
C GLU A 25 4.18 3.47 9.97
N GLU A 26 3.62 2.79 8.99
CA GLU A 26 2.48 1.91 9.20
C GLU A 26 2.83 0.44 9.42
N LEU A 27 4.11 0.08 9.29
CA LEU A 27 4.51 -1.33 9.41
C LEU A 27 3.95 -2.03 10.67
N PRO A 28 4.00 -1.41 11.86
CA PRO A 28 3.45 -2.08 13.05
C PRO A 28 1.96 -2.38 12.97
N LEU A 29 1.20 -1.63 12.17
CA LEU A 29 -0.23 -1.83 12.03
C LEU A 29 -0.57 -3.09 11.23
N TYR A 30 0.38 -3.59 10.46
CA TYR A 30 0.16 -4.74 9.57
C TYR A 30 0.98 -5.96 9.95
N ASP A 31 1.40 -6.05 11.21
CA ASP A 31 2.11 -7.22 11.69
C ASP A 31 1.30 -8.49 11.40
N GLY A 32 1.94 -9.47 10.78
CA GLY A 32 1.28 -10.69 10.37
C GLY A 32 0.57 -10.63 9.02
N CYS A 33 0.55 -9.47 8.37
CA CYS A 33 -0.13 -9.28 7.08
C CYS A 33 0.84 -9.18 5.90
N ASN A 34 2.05 -9.70 6.04
CA ASN A 34 3.05 -9.70 4.98
C ASN A 34 3.28 -8.27 4.44
N PRO A 35 3.64 -7.30 5.30
CA PRO A 35 3.76 -5.91 4.88
C PRO A 35 5.09 -5.63 4.21
N THR A 36 5.05 -4.76 3.21
CA THR A 36 6.22 -4.18 2.55
C THR A 36 6.06 -2.67 2.58
N ALA A 37 7.05 -1.97 3.10
CA ALA A 37 7.05 -0.51 3.06
C ALA A 37 7.76 -0.04 1.80
N TYR A 38 7.23 1.01 1.17
CA TYR A 38 7.88 1.56 -0.03
C TYR A 38 8.36 2.99 0.16
N GLY A 39 8.20 3.55 1.33
CA GLY A 39 8.72 4.87 1.67
C GLY A 39 7.97 5.47 2.84
N SER A 40 8.22 6.76 3.09
CA SER A 40 7.59 7.48 4.18
C SER A 40 6.40 8.31 3.68
N GLU A 41 5.30 8.27 4.42
CA GLU A 41 4.14 9.11 4.13
C GLU A 41 4.50 10.60 4.16
N ASN A 42 5.46 10.95 4.99
CA ASN A 42 5.87 12.35 5.19
C ASN A 42 6.85 12.83 4.13
N ASP A 43 7.34 11.95 3.26
CA ASP A 43 8.22 12.33 2.16
C ASP A 43 7.84 11.55 0.91
N VAL A 44 7.00 12.15 0.10
CA VAL A 44 6.43 11.50 -1.08
C VAL A 44 7.49 11.10 -2.11
N ARG A 45 8.66 11.75 -2.10
CA ARG A 45 9.74 11.38 -3.01
C ARG A 45 10.33 10.02 -2.68
N THR A 46 10.31 9.62 -1.40
CA THR A 46 10.75 8.28 -1.04
C THR A 46 9.79 7.23 -1.57
N LEU A 47 8.50 7.55 -1.60
CA LEU A 47 7.50 6.63 -2.14
C LEU A 47 7.69 6.43 -3.64
N SER A 48 7.93 7.52 -4.37
CA SER A 48 8.19 7.43 -5.80
C SER A 48 9.45 6.60 -6.09
N ALA A 49 10.51 6.83 -5.32
CA ALA A 49 11.76 6.10 -5.50
C ALA A 49 11.62 4.61 -5.15
N GLY A 50 10.85 4.29 -4.10
CA GLY A 50 10.68 2.92 -3.64
C GLY A 50 9.65 2.11 -4.41
N LEU A 51 8.82 2.78 -5.21
CA LEU A 51 7.69 2.13 -5.87
C LEU A 51 8.12 1.02 -6.83
N PHE A 52 9.13 1.27 -7.65
CA PHE A 52 9.56 0.28 -8.65
C PHE A 52 10.13 -0.97 -8.00
N ALA A 53 10.92 -0.81 -6.93
CA ALA A 53 11.46 -1.95 -6.20
C ALA A 53 10.32 -2.74 -5.56
N ALA A 54 9.34 -2.06 -4.98
CA ALA A 54 8.20 -2.71 -4.35
C ALA A 54 7.37 -3.48 -5.38
N LEU A 55 7.14 -2.90 -6.55
CA LEU A 55 6.38 -3.59 -7.60
C LEU A 55 7.08 -4.88 -8.03
N ARG A 56 8.41 -4.87 -8.13
CA ARG A 56 9.16 -6.08 -8.46
C ARG A 56 9.10 -7.11 -7.34
N ASP A 57 9.27 -6.66 -6.10
CA ASP A 57 9.27 -7.57 -4.95
C ASP A 57 7.94 -8.27 -4.77
N LEU A 58 6.84 -7.60 -5.13
CA LEU A 58 5.50 -8.14 -4.95
C LEU A 58 4.96 -8.83 -6.20
N ASP A 59 5.72 -8.84 -7.29
CA ASP A 59 5.34 -9.55 -8.51
C ASP A 59 5.75 -11.02 -8.39
N ARG A 60 4.96 -11.77 -7.61
CA ARG A 60 5.20 -13.19 -7.35
C ARG A 60 3.91 -13.97 -7.57
N PRO A 61 4.00 -15.21 -8.09
CA PRO A 61 2.80 -15.99 -8.38
C PRO A 61 2.00 -16.40 -7.14
N ASP A 62 2.62 -16.38 -5.96
CA ASP A 62 1.94 -16.71 -4.72
C ASP A 62 1.12 -15.54 -4.15
N ILE A 63 1.28 -14.35 -4.71
CA ILE A 63 0.53 -13.16 -4.27
C ILE A 63 -0.60 -12.90 -5.26
N ARG A 64 -1.84 -12.90 -4.75
CA ARG A 64 -3.02 -12.69 -5.58
C ARG A 64 -3.56 -11.27 -5.48
N THR A 65 -3.51 -10.68 -4.29
CA THR A 65 -4.04 -9.34 -4.05
C THR A 65 -3.08 -8.58 -3.17
N ILE A 66 -2.82 -7.33 -3.53
CA ILE A 66 -1.96 -6.45 -2.77
C ILE A 66 -2.80 -5.24 -2.35
N TYR A 67 -3.01 -5.09 -1.05
CA TYR A 67 -3.68 -3.91 -0.52
C TYR A 67 -2.64 -2.81 -0.37
N ALA A 68 -2.81 -1.74 -1.13
CA ALA A 68 -1.80 -0.69 -1.22
C ALA A 68 -2.27 0.62 -0.61
N ARG A 69 -1.44 1.17 0.26
CA ARG A 69 -1.65 2.52 0.77
C ARG A 69 -1.08 3.51 -0.22
N CYS A 70 -1.81 4.58 -0.45
CA CYS A 70 -1.49 5.59 -1.46
C CYS A 70 -1.40 6.95 -0.79
N PRO A 71 -0.37 7.76 -1.09
CA PRO A 71 -0.29 9.10 -0.50
C PRO A 71 -1.38 10.01 -1.05
N GLU A 72 -1.80 10.96 -0.22
CA GLU A 72 -2.79 11.95 -0.61
C GLU A 72 -2.08 13.17 -1.21
N GLY A 73 -2.81 13.87 -2.08
CA GLY A 73 -2.34 15.13 -2.65
C GLY A 73 -2.08 15.06 -4.14
N GLY A 74 -1.57 16.15 -4.68
CA GLY A 74 -1.26 16.28 -6.10
C GLY A 74 0.19 16.00 -6.41
N GLY A 75 0.59 16.29 -7.65
CA GLY A 75 1.98 16.15 -8.09
C GLY A 75 2.49 14.73 -7.98
N VAL A 76 3.61 14.54 -7.28
CA VAL A 76 4.24 13.22 -7.13
C VAL A 76 3.32 12.23 -6.44
N ALA A 77 2.57 12.68 -5.44
CA ALA A 77 1.62 11.80 -4.74
C ALA A 77 0.55 11.28 -5.70
N TYR A 78 0.03 12.15 -6.57
CA TYR A 78 -0.95 11.74 -7.57
C TYR A 78 -0.36 10.73 -8.55
N ALA A 79 0.89 10.95 -8.98
CA ALA A 79 1.56 10.04 -9.92
C ALA A 79 1.78 8.66 -9.30
N VAL A 80 2.17 8.61 -8.02
CA VAL A 80 2.32 7.34 -7.30
C VAL A 80 0.99 6.59 -7.24
N GLY A 81 -0.07 7.29 -6.87
CA GLY A 81 -1.40 6.70 -6.79
C GLY A 81 -1.88 6.14 -8.12
N ASN A 82 -1.67 6.90 -9.20
CA ASN A 82 -2.04 6.45 -10.54
C ASN A 82 -1.30 5.17 -10.93
N ARG A 83 -0.02 5.11 -10.60
CA ARG A 83 0.80 3.94 -10.91
C ARG A 83 0.28 2.70 -10.17
N LEU A 84 -0.06 2.85 -8.91
CA LEU A 84 -0.60 1.75 -8.12
C LEU A 84 -1.94 1.26 -8.67
N LYS A 85 -2.81 2.18 -9.07
CA LYS A 85 -4.14 1.82 -9.60
C LYS A 85 -4.06 1.04 -10.89
N LYS A 86 -3.00 1.24 -11.67
CA LYS A 86 -2.83 0.56 -12.96
C LYS A 86 -2.11 -0.77 -12.84
N ALA A 87 -1.50 -1.06 -11.70
CA ALA A 87 -0.80 -2.32 -11.52
C ALA A 87 -1.81 -3.43 -11.24
N ALA A 88 -1.66 -4.55 -11.95
CA ALA A 88 -2.52 -5.71 -11.74
C ALA A 88 -2.34 -6.24 -10.32
N ALA A 89 -3.41 -6.77 -9.75
CA ALA A 89 -3.47 -7.32 -8.39
C ALA A 89 -3.42 -6.29 -7.27
N PHE A 90 -3.13 -5.03 -7.58
CA PHE A 90 -3.11 -3.99 -6.54
C PHE A 90 -4.50 -3.43 -6.30
N ARG A 91 -4.88 -3.33 -5.03
CA ARG A 91 -6.10 -2.65 -4.59
C ARG A 91 -5.69 -1.47 -3.74
N VAL A 92 -5.92 -0.26 -4.25
CA VAL A 92 -5.63 0.96 -3.50
C VAL A 92 -6.71 1.15 -2.46
N VAL A 93 -6.28 1.29 -1.20
CA VAL A 93 -7.20 1.45 -0.07
C VAL A 93 -7.18 2.90 0.37
N ASP A 94 -8.33 3.53 0.26
CA ASP A 94 -8.59 4.87 0.78
C ASP A 94 -9.47 4.71 2.01
N ALA A 95 -8.89 4.90 3.19
CA ALA A 95 -9.59 4.65 4.44
C ALA A 95 -10.82 5.53 4.63
N GLU A 96 -10.82 6.72 4.04
CA GLU A 96 -11.96 7.62 4.17
C GLU A 96 -13.16 7.14 3.37
N HIS A 97 -12.92 6.47 2.25
CA HIS A 97 -13.98 5.90 1.43
C HIS A 97 -14.42 4.52 1.91
N GLU A 98 -13.49 3.78 2.51
CA GLU A 98 -13.71 2.37 2.82
C GLU A 98 -14.14 2.11 4.26
N ALA A 99 -13.89 3.11 5.11
CA ALA A 99 -14.32 3.02 6.49
C ALA A 99 -15.82 3.27 6.59
#